data_e670cfbce8bb9c347f679172b56b8b8c
#
_entry.id   e670cfbce8bb9c347f679172b56b8b8c
#
_cell.length_a   1.000
_cell.length_b   1.000
_cell.length_c   1.000
_cell.angle_alpha   90.00
_cell.angle_beta   90.00
_cell.angle_gamma   90.00
#
_symmetry.space_group_name_H-M   'P 1'
#
loop_
_entity.id
_entity.type
_entity.pdbx_description
1 polymer ?
#
loop_
_entity_poly.entity_id
_entity_poly.type
_entity_poly.pdbx_seq_one_letter_code
_entity_poly.pdbx_strand_id
1 'polypeptide(L)'
;KLEDSTCDMLNNPLWDEILLISSKTEEDIKYGLDKICTIKKDVQSYSKITLPFIRAYIALKLKNDYVPLDKLNYKKTIDMVHKNDIVLSIGGDNYCYADVNKYIMLHNMMISRGAKTVLWGCSINPEVLSNPEIVNDVRQYQLITARESITYNALKKINPNTILVADPAFGLKTAYAEIPSKFINKNMVGINLSPMVQKEEKISGIIMKNYEILIEHILKETDMAIALIPHVIWDDSDDRIPLMQLYERYKKSGRVLVIEDQNCSKLK
;
A
#
# COMPACT_ATOMS: atom_id res chain seq x y z
N LYS A 1 -2.93 -5.42 -3.64
CA LYS A 1 -2.90 -6.63 -2.78
C LYS A 1 -3.72 -6.48 -1.50
N LEU A 2 -3.52 -5.40 -0.74
CA LEU A 2 -4.34 -5.11 0.43
C LEU A 2 -5.80 -4.88 0.01
N GLU A 3 -6.00 -4.20 -1.08
CA GLU A 3 -7.29 -3.96 -1.72
C GLU A 3 -7.96 -5.27 -2.15
N ASP A 4 -7.24 -6.15 -2.87
CA ASP A 4 -7.74 -7.47 -3.28
C ASP A 4 -8.24 -8.29 -2.08
N SER A 5 -7.40 -8.45 -1.04
CA SER A 5 -7.77 -9.26 0.12
C SER A 5 -8.93 -8.65 0.89
N THR A 6 -9.00 -7.32 0.96
CA THR A 6 -10.09 -6.61 1.64
C THR A 6 -11.39 -6.78 0.88
N CYS A 7 -11.39 -6.65 -0.45
CA CYS A 7 -12.57 -6.88 -1.27
C CYS A 7 -13.09 -8.32 -1.17
N ASP A 8 -12.20 -9.32 -1.18
CA ASP A 8 -12.58 -10.72 -0.99
C ASP A 8 -13.24 -10.97 0.37
N MET A 9 -12.73 -10.35 1.43
CA MET A 9 -13.31 -10.48 2.79
C MET A 9 -14.67 -9.77 2.92
N LEU A 10 -14.86 -8.69 2.16
CA LEU A 10 -16.09 -7.90 2.14
C LEU A 10 -17.16 -8.45 1.20
N ASN A 11 -16.82 -9.38 0.31
CA ASN A 11 -17.79 -10.00 -0.62
C ASN A 11 -18.74 -10.95 0.15
N ASN A 12 -19.55 -10.35 1.03
CA ASN A 12 -20.51 -11.00 1.90
C ASN A 12 -21.89 -10.40 1.58
N PRO A 13 -22.96 -11.22 1.49
CA PRO A 13 -24.34 -10.76 1.25
C PRO A 13 -24.89 -9.78 2.28
N LEU A 14 -24.16 -9.47 3.33
CA LEU A 14 -24.52 -8.45 4.33
C LEU A 14 -24.34 -6.99 3.84
N TRP A 15 -23.68 -6.78 2.69
CA TRP A 15 -23.43 -5.44 2.15
C TRP A 15 -24.26 -5.22 0.90
N ASP A 16 -24.97 -4.09 0.83
CA ASP A 16 -25.76 -3.71 -0.33
C ASP A 16 -24.86 -3.36 -1.53
N GLU A 17 -23.74 -2.71 -1.27
CA GLU A 17 -22.75 -2.31 -2.27
C GLU A 17 -21.35 -2.21 -1.63
N ILE A 18 -20.33 -2.59 -2.40
CA ILE A 18 -18.93 -2.31 -2.06
C ILE A 18 -18.38 -1.33 -3.08
N LEU A 19 -17.90 -0.20 -2.59
CA LEU A 19 -17.32 0.87 -3.40
C LEU A 19 -15.83 1.02 -3.10
N LEU A 20 -14.97 0.76 -4.08
CA LEU A 20 -13.54 1.01 -4.02
C LEU A 20 -13.23 2.39 -4.59
N ILE A 21 -12.64 3.25 -3.77
CA ILE A 21 -12.12 4.55 -4.19
C ILE A 21 -10.62 4.41 -4.42
N SER A 22 -10.18 4.61 -5.65
CA SER A 22 -8.80 4.36 -6.06
C SER A 22 -8.22 5.50 -6.89
N SER A 23 -6.93 5.75 -6.71
CA SER A 23 -6.13 6.62 -7.58
C SER A 23 -5.68 5.93 -8.86
N LYS A 24 -5.69 4.57 -8.88
CA LYS A 24 -5.16 3.72 -9.95
C LYS A 24 -6.22 2.77 -10.52
N THR A 25 -7.37 3.30 -10.86
CA THR A 25 -8.55 2.53 -11.29
C THR A 25 -8.28 1.57 -12.45
N GLU A 26 -7.38 1.93 -13.38
CA GLU A 26 -7.03 1.07 -14.52
C GLU A 26 -6.24 -0.17 -14.09
N GLU A 27 -5.36 -0.03 -13.10
CA GLU A 27 -4.64 -1.16 -12.51
C GLU A 27 -5.60 -2.08 -11.75
N ASP A 28 -6.50 -1.52 -10.97
CA ASP A 28 -7.49 -2.29 -10.20
C ASP A 28 -8.39 -3.12 -11.12
N ILE A 29 -8.84 -2.54 -12.22
CA ILE A 29 -9.61 -3.25 -13.26
C ILE A 29 -8.76 -4.35 -13.89
N LYS A 30 -7.48 -4.09 -14.18
CA LYS A 30 -6.57 -5.10 -14.71
C LYS A 30 -6.41 -6.30 -13.77
N TYR A 31 -6.49 -6.07 -12.46
CA TYR A 31 -6.50 -7.13 -11.44
C TYR A 31 -7.86 -7.79 -11.23
N GLY A 32 -8.90 -7.32 -11.91
CA GLY A 32 -10.25 -7.90 -11.88
C GLY A 32 -11.07 -7.49 -10.65
N LEU A 33 -10.70 -6.41 -9.95
CA LEU A 33 -11.45 -5.92 -8.79
C LEU A 33 -12.84 -5.38 -9.16
N ASP A 34 -13.02 -4.95 -10.41
CA ASP A 34 -14.32 -4.57 -10.97
C ASP A 34 -15.36 -5.69 -10.97
N LYS A 35 -14.92 -6.95 -10.82
CA LYS A 35 -15.81 -8.12 -10.69
C LYS A 35 -16.32 -8.32 -9.26
N ILE A 36 -15.70 -7.66 -8.28
CA ILE A 36 -15.98 -7.83 -6.86
C ILE A 36 -16.62 -6.59 -6.28
N CYS A 37 -16.25 -5.40 -6.77
CA CYS A 37 -16.71 -4.12 -6.24
C CYS A 37 -16.85 -3.06 -7.33
N THR A 38 -17.62 -2.00 -7.06
CA THR A 38 -17.69 -0.82 -7.92
C THR A 38 -16.45 0.03 -7.72
N ILE A 39 -15.67 0.30 -8.79
CA ILE A 39 -14.45 1.10 -8.71
C ILE A 39 -14.76 2.54 -9.15
N LYS A 40 -14.33 3.50 -8.34
CA LYS A 40 -14.42 4.95 -8.64
C LYS A 40 -13.09 5.63 -8.44
N LYS A 41 -12.79 6.61 -9.29
CA LYS A 41 -11.59 7.41 -9.16
C LYS A 41 -11.70 8.35 -7.95
N ASP A 42 -10.64 8.44 -7.16
CA ASP A 42 -10.55 9.24 -5.93
C ASP A 42 -10.61 10.75 -6.20
N VAL A 43 -9.81 11.21 -7.15
CA VAL A 43 -9.74 12.62 -7.56
C VAL A 43 -10.42 12.82 -8.90
N GLN A 44 -11.25 13.84 -8.96
CA GLN A 44 -11.93 14.19 -10.21
C GLN A 44 -11.49 15.58 -10.68
N SER A 45 -11.35 15.72 -12.01
CA SER A 45 -11.03 16.99 -12.61
C SER A 45 -12.15 18.02 -12.40
N TYR A 46 -11.77 19.22 -11.97
CA TYR A 46 -12.65 20.37 -11.85
C TYR A 46 -12.39 21.39 -12.95
N SER A 47 -13.42 22.12 -13.31
CA SER A 47 -13.23 23.33 -14.11
C SER A 47 -12.43 24.37 -13.31
N LYS A 48 -11.28 24.78 -13.84
CA LYS A 48 -10.39 25.78 -13.21
C LYS A 48 -10.99 27.20 -13.16
N ILE A 49 -12.16 27.39 -13.75
CA ILE A 49 -12.84 28.71 -13.90
C ILE A 49 -13.89 28.92 -12.78
N THR A 50 -14.07 27.95 -11.88
CA THR A 50 -15.08 28.07 -10.82
C THR A 50 -14.59 28.92 -9.64
N LEU A 51 -15.51 29.70 -9.04
CA LEU A 51 -15.20 30.52 -7.88
C LEU A 51 -14.60 29.73 -6.70
N PRO A 52 -15.06 28.50 -6.36
CA PRO A 52 -14.41 27.65 -5.35
C PRO A 52 -12.96 27.31 -5.70
N PHE A 53 -12.68 27.00 -6.97
CA PHE A 53 -11.30 26.71 -7.40
C PHE A 53 -10.41 27.95 -7.28
N ILE A 54 -10.87 29.10 -7.71
CA ILE A 54 -10.11 30.36 -7.64
C ILE A 54 -9.77 30.68 -6.17
N ARG A 55 -10.74 30.56 -5.25
CA ARG A 55 -10.52 30.77 -3.82
C ARG A 55 -9.50 29.78 -3.24
N ALA A 56 -9.61 28.49 -3.58
CA ALA A 56 -8.68 27.46 -3.16
C ALA A 56 -7.27 27.71 -3.71
N TYR A 57 -7.15 28.13 -4.97
CA TYR A 57 -5.88 28.47 -5.59
C TYR A 57 -5.23 29.71 -4.96
N ILE A 58 -6.01 30.71 -4.58
CA ILE A 58 -5.53 31.89 -3.85
C ILE A 58 -4.99 31.47 -2.46
N ALA A 59 -5.71 30.61 -1.73
CA ALA A 59 -5.26 30.10 -0.45
C ALA A 59 -3.92 29.36 -0.59
N LEU A 60 -3.80 28.51 -1.61
CA LEU A 60 -2.55 27.81 -1.93
C LEU A 60 -1.40 28.80 -2.21
N LYS A 61 -1.62 29.80 -3.07
CA LYS A 61 -0.57 30.74 -3.48
C LYS A 61 -0.14 31.72 -2.39
N LEU A 62 -1.08 32.19 -1.57
CA LEU A 62 -0.79 33.21 -0.55
C LEU A 62 -0.39 32.61 0.80
N LYS A 63 -0.92 31.42 1.15
CA LYS A 63 -0.75 30.82 2.49
C LYS A 63 -0.09 29.45 2.46
N ASN A 64 0.28 28.92 1.28
CA ASN A 64 0.72 27.55 1.08
C ASN A 64 -0.27 26.51 1.67
N ASP A 65 -1.57 26.84 1.65
CA ASP A 65 -2.65 26.01 2.21
C ASP A 65 -3.29 25.18 1.08
N TYR A 66 -2.99 23.87 1.09
CA TYR A 66 -3.51 22.88 0.14
C TYR A 66 -4.91 22.39 0.48
N VAL A 67 -5.33 22.51 1.74
CA VAL A 67 -6.59 21.92 2.23
C VAL A 67 -7.85 22.33 1.43
N PRO A 68 -8.05 23.59 1.03
CA PRO A 68 -9.22 23.96 0.23
C PRO A 68 -9.21 23.32 -1.16
N LEU A 69 -8.04 23.15 -1.77
CA LEU A 69 -7.88 22.51 -3.08
C LEU A 69 -8.15 21.00 -2.97
N ASP A 70 -7.61 20.35 -1.96
CA ASP A 70 -7.83 18.93 -1.70
C ASP A 70 -9.31 18.65 -1.40
N LYS A 71 -9.98 19.47 -0.60
CA LYS A 71 -11.43 19.37 -0.39
C LYS A 71 -12.22 19.41 -1.69
N LEU A 72 -11.83 20.25 -2.65
CA LEU A 72 -12.46 20.28 -3.96
C LEU A 72 -12.16 19.00 -4.76
N ASN A 73 -10.90 18.55 -4.77
CA ASN A 73 -10.46 17.37 -5.48
C ASN A 73 -11.22 16.11 -5.04
N TYR A 74 -11.48 15.96 -3.74
CA TYR A 74 -12.17 14.80 -3.17
C TYR A 74 -13.67 14.99 -2.97
N LYS A 75 -14.23 16.17 -3.35
CA LYS A 75 -15.63 16.50 -3.08
C LYS A 75 -16.60 15.43 -3.55
N LYS A 76 -16.45 14.95 -4.79
CA LYS A 76 -17.36 13.95 -5.34
C LYS A 76 -17.24 12.60 -4.64
N THR A 77 -16.05 12.23 -4.22
CA THR A 77 -15.81 11.02 -3.42
C THR A 77 -16.52 11.10 -2.07
N ILE A 78 -16.38 12.25 -1.41
CA ILE A 78 -17.04 12.49 -0.12
C ILE A 78 -18.55 12.59 -0.28
N ASP A 79 -19.06 13.15 -1.39
CA ASP A 79 -20.50 13.25 -1.64
C ASP A 79 -21.17 11.87 -1.82
N MET A 80 -20.42 10.81 -2.13
CA MET A 80 -20.91 9.43 -2.19
C MET A 80 -21.06 8.78 -0.80
N VAL A 81 -20.47 9.37 0.24
CA VAL A 81 -20.53 8.83 1.61
C VAL A 81 -21.82 9.25 2.27
N HIS A 82 -22.57 8.30 2.81
CA HIS A 82 -23.83 8.50 3.49
C HIS A 82 -23.72 8.19 5.00
N LYS A 83 -24.73 8.63 5.73
CA LYS A 83 -24.82 8.32 7.17
C LYS A 83 -24.91 6.81 7.39
N ASN A 84 -24.14 6.31 8.33
CA ASN A 84 -23.99 4.90 8.71
C ASN A 84 -23.22 4.02 7.72
N ASP A 85 -22.70 4.56 6.61
CA ASP A 85 -21.76 3.81 5.79
C ASP A 85 -20.55 3.39 6.63
N ILE A 86 -19.96 2.27 6.29
CA ILE A 86 -18.68 1.83 6.86
C ILE A 86 -17.60 2.19 5.86
N VAL A 87 -16.69 3.05 6.27
CA VAL A 87 -15.57 3.51 5.44
C VAL A 87 -14.27 2.91 5.97
N LEU A 88 -13.61 2.13 5.12
CA LEU A 88 -12.32 1.53 5.44
C LEU A 88 -11.18 2.36 4.84
N SER A 89 -10.26 2.79 5.68
CA SER A 89 -8.96 3.35 5.24
C SER A 89 -7.97 2.19 5.11
N ILE A 90 -7.77 1.70 3.86
CA ILE A 90 -7.08 0.43 3.57
C ILE A 90 -5.61 0.58 3.16
N GLY A 91 -5.05 1.77 3.16
CA GLY A 91 -3.69 2.02 2.69
C GLY A 91 -2.55 1.40 3.52
N GLY A 92 -2.84 0.75 4.62
CA GLY A 92 -1.87 0.08 5.49
C GLY A 92 -0.86 1.01 6.18
N ASP A 93 -0.23 1.89 5.46
CA ASP A 93 0.84 2.81 5.90
C ASP A 93 0.50 4.29 5.69
N ASN A 94 -0.80 4.62 5.58
CA ASN A 94 -1.30 5.98 5.33
C ASN A 94 -0.78 7.04 6.32
N TYR A 95 -0.43 6.64 7.54
CA TYR A 95 0.13 7.53 8.58
C TYR A 95 1.66 7.44 8.70
N CYS A 96 2.34 6.73 7.80
CA CYS A 96 3.81 6.61 7.82
C CYS A 96 4.51 7.70 6.99
N TYR A 97 3.80 8.39 6.11
CA TYR A 97 4.36 9.33 5.14
C TYR A 97 4.00 10.79 5.43
N ALA A 98 4.72 11.70 4.78
CA ALA A 98 4.58 13.16 5.00
C ALA A 98 3.18 13.73 4.67
N ASP A 99 2.41 13.04 3.84
CA ASP A 99 1.09 13.50 3.34
C ASP A 99 -0.08 13.19 4.29
N VAL A 100 0.20 12.99 5.56
CA VAL A 100 -0.79 12.62 6.59
C VAL A 100 -1.97 13.60 6.67
N ASN A 101 -1.75 14.87 6.43
CA ASN A 101 -2.78 15.91 6.48
C ASN A 101 -3.95 15.65 5.51
N LYS A 102 -3.66 15.07 4.36
CA LYS A 102 -4.68 14.64 3.40
C LYS A 102 -5.57 13.54 3.99
N TYR A 103 -4.99 12.54 4.65
CA TYR A 103 -5.76 11.45 5.26
C TYR A 103 -6.60 11.93 6.43
N ILE A 104 -6.06 12.79 7.29
CA ILE A 104 -6.79 13.45 8.40
C ILE A 104 -7.97 14.26 7.84
N MET A 105 -7.75 15.05 6.79
CA MET A 105 -8.81 15.83 6.15
C MET A 105 -9.92 14.93 5.60
N LEU A 106 -9.56 13.88 4.85
CA LEU A 106 -10.53 12.94 4.28
C LEU A 106 -11.34 12.25 5.38
N HIS A 107 -10.66 11.76 6.43
CA HIS A 107 -11.30 11.12 7.56
C HIS A 107 -12.31 12.05 8.26
N ASN A 108 -11.92 13.29 8.55
CA ASN A 108 -12.82 14.29 9.13
C ASN A 108 -14.04 14.58 8.23
N MET A 109 -13.84 14.62 6.92
CA MET A 109 -14.95 14.82 5.99
C MET A 109 -15.92 13.63 5.99
N MET A 110 -15.41 12.39 6.07
CA MET A 110 -16.24 11.18 6.16
C MET A 110 -17.03 11.13 7.47
N ILE A 111 -16.39 11.46 8.60
CA ILE A 111 -17.06 11.56 9.90
C ILE A 111 -18.15 12.62 9.88
N SER A 112 -17.90 13.77 9.26
CA SER A 112 -18.90 14.85 9.16
C SER A 112 -20.16 14.45 8.35
N ARG A 113 -20.05 13.42 7.51
CA ARG A 113 -21.18 12.81 6.79
C ARG A 113 -21.92 11.76 7.64
N GLY A 114 -21.41 11.45 8.83
CA GLY A 114 -22.00 10.44 9.72
C GLY A 114 -21.59 9.00 9.41
N ALA A 115 -20.51 8.80 8.65
CA ALA A 115 -19.96 7.48 8.39
C ALA A 115 -19.26 6.90 9.64
N LYS A 116 -19.21 5.57 9.70
CA LYS A 116 -18.40 4.82 10.64
C LYS A 116 -17.06 4.50 9.98
N THR A 117 -15.96 4.88 10.61
CA THR A 117 -14.63 4.76 9.99
C THR A 117 -13.78 3.69 10.67
N VAL A 118 -13.04 2.95 9.86
CA VAL A 118 -12.12 1.91 10.29
C VAL A 118 -10.76 2.14 9.66
N LEU A 119 -9.71 2.15 10.46
CA LEU A 119 -8.33 2.11 9.97
C LEU A 119 -7.92 0.64 9.84
N TRP A 120 -7.79 0.17 8.60
CA TRP A 120 -7.74 -1.25 8.28
C TRP A 120 -6.34 -1.73 7.97
N GLY A 121 -5.85 -2.74 8.73
CA GLY A 121 -4.55 -3.38 8.49
C GLY A 121 -3.36 -2.41 8.57
N CYS A 122 -3.39 -1.46 9.49
CA CYS A 122 -2.40 -0.39 9.51
C CYS A 122 -1.07 -0.76 10.19
N SER A 123 -0.01 -0.09 9.73
CA SER A 123 1.26 0.10 10.45
C SER A 123 1.52 1.58 10.63
N ILE A 124 2.05 1.97 11.78
CA ILE A 124 2.40 3.36 12.11
C ILE A 124 3.77 3.37 12.79
N ASN A 125 4.67 4.27 12.36
CA ASN A 125 5.84 4.56 13.18
C ASN A 125 5.37 5.29 14.46
N PRO A 126 5.65 4.78 15.67
CA PRO A 126 5.22 5.43 16.92
C PRO A 126 5.67 6.88 17.07
N GLU A 127 6.76 7.29 16.42
CA GLU A 127 7.26 8.66 16.46
C GLU A 127 6.27 9.69 15.88
N VAL A 128 5.44 9.29 14.91
CA VAL A 128 4.42 10.19 14.31
C VAL A 128 3.34 10.58 15.33
N LEU A 129 3.17 9.79 16.38
CA LEU A 129 2.22 10.07 17.47
C LEU A 129 2.68 11.21 18.42
N SER A 130 3.84 11.78 18.18
CA SER A 130 4.22 13.07 18.78
C SER A 130 3.42 14.25 18.19
N ASN A 131 2.80 14.07 17.01
CA ASN A 131 1.93 15.05 16.39
C ASN A 131 0.51 14.97 17.01
N PRO A 132 0.02 16.02 17.70
CA PRO A 132 -1.31 16.03 18.30
C PRO A 132 -2.46 15.87 17.30
N GLU A 133 -2.29 16.32 16.06
CA GLU A 133 -3.31 16.20 15.01
C GLU A 133 -3.53 14.74 14.64
N ILE A 134 -2.45 13.95 14.49
CA ILE A 134 -2.52 12.51 14.24
C ILE A 134 -3.19 11.80 15.41
N VAL A 135 -2.80 12.13 16.64
CA VAL A 135 -3.40 11.53 17.85
C VAL A 135 -4.89 11.80 17.93
N ASN A 136 -5.30 13.05 17.66
CA ASN A 136 -6.72 13.42 17.68
C ASN A 136 -7.52 12.73 16.57
N ASP A 137 -6.94 12.56 15.42
CA ASP A 137 -7.57 11.87 14.29
C ASP A 137 -7.72 10.37 14.57
N VAL A 138 -6.67 9.71 15.02
CA VAL A 138 -6.66 8.28 15.36
C VAL A 138 -7.68 7.92 16.44
N ARG A 139 -7.95 8.82 17.39
CA ARG A 139 -8.99 8.64 18.44
C ARG A 139 -10.39 8.54 17.87
N GLN A 140 -10.66 9.07 16.69
CA GLN A 140 -11.99 9.16 16.11
C GLN A 140 -12.41 7.90 15.33
N TYR A 141 -11.46 7.00 15.00
CA TYR A 141 -11.80 5.73 14.37
C TYR A 141 -12.62 4.85 15.31
N GLN A 142 -13.72 4.28 14.81
CA GLN A 142 -14.55 3.33 15.55
C GLN A 142 -13.81 2.01 15.78
N LEU A 143 -12.94 1.63 14.87
CA LEU A 143 -12.09 0.45 14.98
C LEU A 143 -10.75 0.72 14.28
N ILE A 144 -9.69 0.19 14.87
CA ILE A 144 -8.37 0.15 14.25
C ILE A 144 -7.88 -1.30 14.26
N THR A 145 -7.52 -1.84 13.10
CA THR A 145 -6.85 -3.12 12.99
C THR A 145 -5.37 -2.91 12.70
N ALA A 146 -4.54 -3.17 13.70
CA ALA A 146 -3.08 -3.07 13.58
C ALA A 146 -2.49 -4.42 13.15
N ARG A 147 -1.65 -4.44 12.12
CA ARG A 147 -1.11 -5.68 11.55
C ARG A 147 0.19 -6.16 12.20
N GLU A 148 0.72 -5.43 13.16
CA GLU A 148 1.89 -5.81 13.94
C GLU A 148 1.88 -5.18 15.35
N SER A 149 2.69 -5.76 16.25
CA SER A 149 2.63 -5.47 17.68
C SER A 149 3.12 -4.07 18.07
N ILE A 150 4.05 -3.46 17.33
CA ILE A 150 4.57 -2.11 17.61
C ILE A 150 3.45 -1.11 17.45
N THR A 151 2.77 -1.12 16.31
CA THR A 151 1.59 -0.30 16.03
C THR A 151 0.47 -0.56 17.03
N TYR A 152 0.14 -1.85 17.28
CA TYR A 152 -0.90 -2.20 18.25
C TYR A 152 -0.63 -1.59 19.63
N ASN A 153 0.57 -1.77 20.16
CA ASN A 153 0.93 -1.27 21.50
C ASN A 153 0.91 0.26 21.59
N ALA A 154 1.25 0.93 20.48
CA ALA A 154 1.21 2.38 20.41
C ALA A 154 -0.23 2.90 20.34
N LEU A 155 -1.03 2.37 19.41
CA LEU A 155 -2.38 2.85 19.16
C LEU A 155 -3.39 2.44 20.22
N LYS A 156 -3.22 1.27 20.86
CA LYS A 156 -4.10 0.80 21.96
C LYS A 156 -4.17 1.78 23.12
N LYS A 157 -3.11 2.53 23.37
CA LYS A 157 -3.06 3.59 24.41
C LYS A 157 -3.87 4.84 24.04
N ILE A 158 -4.11 5.05 22.74
CA ILE A 158 -4.79 6.22 22.19
C ILE A 158 -6.25 5.90 21.89
N ASN A 159 -6.49 4.77 21.26
CA ASN A 159 -7.82 4.29 20.87
C ASN A 159 -8.04 2.87 21.44
N PRO A 160 -8.91 2.70 22.45
CA PRO A 160 -9.17 1.39 23.08
C PRO A 160 -9.80 0.36 22.11
N ASN A 161 -10.35 0.79 20.98
CA ASN A 161 -10.92 -0.09 19.97
C ASN A 161 -9.85 -0.59 18.97
N THR A 162 -8.57 -0.50 19.31
CA THR A 162 -7.49 -1.09 18.52
C THR A 162 -7.38 -2.58 18.80
N ILE A 163 -7.33 -3.40 17.74
CA ILE A 163 -7.11 -4.85 17.81
C ILE A 163 -5.88 -5.24 17.00
N LEU A 164 -5.18 -6.27 17.45
CA LEU A 164 -4.07 -6.86 16.71
C LEU A 164 -4.60 -7.94 15.78
N VAL A 165 -4.24 -7.88 14.52
CA VAL A 165 -4.65 -8.84 13.48
C VAL A 165 -3.44 -9.25 12.63
N ALA A 166 -3.57 -10.32 11.85
CA ALA A 166 -2.60 -10.57 10.78
C ALA A 166 -2.75 -9.53 9.66
N ASP A 167 -1.67 -9.30 8.90
CA ASP A 167 -1.78 -8.48 7.69
C ASP A 167 -2.85 -9.07 6.77
N PRO A 168 -3.80 -8.27 6.26
CA PRO A 168 -4.86 -8.75 5.38
C PRO A 168 -4.36 -9.52 4.15
N ALA A 169 -3.12 -9.29 3.72
CA ALA A 169 -2.50 -10.04 2.62
C ALA A 169 -2.40 -11.55 2.90
N PHE A 170 -2.36 -11.98 4.16
CA PHE A 170 -2.40 -13.41 4.51
C PHE A 170 -3.77 -14.07 4.24
N GLY A 171 -4.82 -13.28 4.04
CA GLY A 171 -6.14 -13.77 3.61
C GLY A 171 -6.23 -14.13 2.12
N LEU A 172 -5.23 -13.75 1.31
CA LEU A 172 -5.23 -14.06 -0.11
C LEU A 172 -5.01 -15.56 -0.35
N LYS A 173 -5.80 -16.11 -1.27
CA LYS A 173 -5.59 -17.48 -1.74
C LYS A 173 -4.30 -17.55 -2.57
N THR A 174 -3.49 -18.58 -2.34
CA THR A 174 -2.35 -18.88 -3.19
C THR A 174 -2.81 -19.18 -4.61
N ALA A 175 -2.20 -18.51 -5.59
CA ALA A 175 -2.39 -18.85 -6.99
C ALA A 175 -1.23 -19.72 -7.47
N TYR A 176 -1.54 -20.64 -8.39
CA TYR A 176 -0.51 -21.44 -9.05
C TYR A 176 0.38 -20.53 -9.91
N ALA A 177 1.68 -20.69 -9.77
CA ALA A 177 2.67 -20.05 -10.63
C ALA A 177 3.57 -21.11 -11.27
N GLU A 178 3.84 -20.96 -12.56
CA GLU A 178 4.76 -21.84 -13.26
C GLU A 178 6.20 -21.56 -12.82
N ILE A 179 6.85 -22.60 -12.31
CA ILE A 179 8.29 -22.55 -11.97
C ILE A 179 9.02 -23.32 -13.09
N PRO A 180 10.11 -22.77 -13.65
CA PRO A 180 10.89 -23.50 -14.66
C PRO A 180 11.31 -24.89 -14.14
N SER A 181 11.16 -25.92 -14.99
CA SER A 181 11.31 -27.34 -14.58
C SER A 181 12.61 -27.65 -13.84
N LYS A 182 13.70 -26.99 -14.20
CA LYS A 182 15.01 -27.16 -13.54
C LYS A 182 15.05 -26.70 -12.07
N PHE A 183 14.04 -25.96 -11.62
CA PHE A 183 13.91 -25.48 -10.24
C PHE A 183 12.81 -26.21 -9.45
N ILE A 184 12.00 -27.05 -10.12
CA ILE A 184 11.01 -27.88 -9.43
C ILE A 184 11.75 -28.83 -8.47
N ASN A 185 11.25 -28.98 -7.26
CA ASN A 185 11.83 -29.80 -6.19
C ASN A 185 13.22 -29.35 -5.68
N LYS A 186 13.66 -28.13 -5.95
CA LYS A 186 14.84 -27.55 -5.34
C LYS A 186 14.46 -26.67 -4.14
N ASN A 187 15.28 -26.74 -3.10
CA ASN A 187 15.21 -25.74 -2.05
C ASN A 187 15.63 -24.39 -2.64
N MET A 188 14.83 -23.35 -2.38
CA MET A 188 15.07 -22.01 -2.91
C MET A 188 15.03 -20.95 -1.83
N VAL A 189 15.88 -19.94 -1.99
CA VAL A 189 15.81 -18.68 -1.23
C VAL A 189 15.19 -17.63 -2.12
N GLY A 190 14.06 -17.05 -1.69
CA GLY A 190 13.44 -15.88 -2.34
C GLY A 190 14.15 -14.60 -1.90
N ILE A 191 14.57 -13.77 -2.85
CA ILE A 191 15.21 -12.47 -2.60
C ILE A 191 14.42 -11.39 -3.34
N ASN A 192 14.08 -10.33 -2.62
CA ASN A 192 13.56 -9.08 -3.18
C ASN A 192 14.56 -7.95 -2.92
N LEU A 193 14.67 -7.02 -3.85
CA LEU A 193 15.43 -5.79 -3.71
C LEU A 193 14.65 -4.64 -4.36
N SER A 194 14.29 -3.64 -3.55
CA SER A 194 13.54 -2.48 -4.02
C SER A 194 14.44 -1.27 -4.28
N PRO A 195 14.22 -0.49 -5.36
CA PRO A 195 14.85 0.79 -5.57
C PRO A 195 14.65 1.77 -4.41
N MET A 196 13.56 1.64 -3.67
CA MET A 196 13.29 2.46 -2.49
C MET A 196 14.37 2.27 -1.42
N VAL A 197 14.78 1.02 -1.16
CA VAL A 197 15.87 0.72 -0.19
C VAL A 197 17.20 1.29 -0.68
N GLN A 198 17.46 1.22 -1.99
CA GLN A 198 18.69 1.79 -2.58
C GLN A 198 18.74 3.31 -2.47
N LYS A 199 17.60 4.02 -2.56
CA LYS A 199 17.53 5.49 -2.38
C LYS A 199 17.90 5.96 -0.98
N GLU A 200 17.72 5.11 0.03
CA GLU A 200 18.03 5.41 1.44
C GLU A 200 19.47 5.06 1.83
N GLU A 201 20.27 4.52 0.90
CA GLU A 201 21.66 4.16 1.21
C GLU A 201 22.53 5.40 1.49
N LYS A 202 23.31 5.33 2.58
CA LYS A 202 24.25 6.39 2.97
C LYS A 202 25.60 6.31 2.24
N ILE A 203 25.94 5.12 1.77
CA ILE A 203 27.16 4.83 1.01
C ILE A 203 26.73 4.26 -0.33
N SER A 204 27.05 4.96 -1.40
CA SER A 204 26.61 4.57 -2.74
C SER A 204 27.02 3.13 -3.08
N GLY A 205 26.07 2.33 -3.53
CA GLY A 205 26.26 0.95 -3.94
C GLY A 205 26.39 -0.07 -2.81
N ILE A 206 26.30 0.34 -1.54
CA ILE A 206 26.45 -0.58 -0.41
C ILE A 206 25.34 -1.62 -0.36
N ILE A 207 24.10 -1.22 -0.70
CA ILE A 207 22.96 -2.12 -0.71
C ILE A 207 23.18 -3.23 -1.76
N MET A 208 23.50 -2.86 -2.98
CA MET A 208 23.77 -3.82 -4.05
C MET A 208 24.90 -4.78 -3.65
N LYS A 209 26.00 -4.25 -3.11
CA LYS A 209 27.12 -5.07 -2.64
C LYS A 209 26.74 -6.06 -1.54
N ASN A 210 25.89 -5.67 -0.61
CA ASN A 210 25.40 -6.57 0.44
C ASN A 210 24.57 -7.73 -0.14
N TYR A 211 23.73 -7.45 -1.16
CA TYR A 211 22.99 -8.49 -1.85
C TYR A 211 23.89 -9.42 -2.67
N GLU A 212 24.94 -8.89 -3.28
CA GLU A 212 25.98 -9.69 -3.96
C GLU A 212 26.66 -10.66 -2.98
N ILE A 213 27.10 -10.17 -1.83
CA ILE A 213 27.72 -10.99 -0.77
C ILE A 213 26.75 -12.09 -0.31
N LEU A 214 25.47 -11.75 -0.10
CA LEU A 214 24.45 -12.72 0.28
C LEU A 214 24.28 -13.82 -0.79
N ILE A 215 24.17 -13.43 -2.05
CA ILE A 215 24.02 -14.37 -3.17
C ILE A 215 25.26 -15.25 -3.30
N GLU A 216 26.46 -14.69 -3.23
CA GLU A 216 27.71 -15.43 -3.28
C GLU A 216 27.83 -16.44 -2.12
N HIS A 217 27.45 -16.03 -0.91
CA HIS A 217 27.41 -16.92 0.25
C HIS A 217 26.46 -18.11 0.01
N ILE A 218 25.21 -17.86 -0.43
CA ILE A 218 24.23 -18.92 -0.71
C ILE A 218 24.77 -19.87 -1.79
N LEU A 219 25.34 -19.32 -2.87
CA LEU A 219 25.86 -20.12 -3.99
C LEU A 219 27.07 -20.95 -3.59
N LYS A 220 27.89 -20.47 -2.65
CA LYS A 220 29.12 -21.15 -2.21
C LYS A 220 28.84 -22.17 -1.11
N GLU A 221 28.05 -21.83 -0.12
CA GLU A 221 27.90 -22.60 1.11
C GLU A 221 26.68 -23.55 1.10
N THR A 222 25.81 -23.46 0.07
CA THR A 222 24.63 -24.30 -0.04
C THR A 222 24.37 -24.79 -1.47
N ASP A 223 23.50 -25.81 -1.61
CA ASP A 223 22.96 -26.24 -2.92
C ASP A 223 21.66 -25.57 -3.31
N MET A 224 21.22 -24.56 -2.56
CA MET A 224 19.97 -23.87 -2.79
C MET A 224 19.98 -23.10 -4.10
N ALA A 225 18.83 -23.01 -4.76
CA ALA A 225 18.58 -22.07 -5.83
C ALA A 225 18.13 -20.72 -5.25
N ILE A 226 18.24 -19.67 -6.05
CA ILE A 226 17.82 -18.30 -5.68
C ILE A 226 16.75 -17.85 -6.65
N ALA A 227 15.62 -17.42 -6.11
CA ALA A 227 14.54 -16.77 -6.85
C ALA A 227 14.56 -15.27 -6.55
N LEU A 228 14.84 -14.45 -7.55
CA LEU A 228 14.73 -13.00 -7.48
C LEU A 228 13.30 -12.61 -7.79
N ILE A 229 12.58 -12.11 -6.78
CA ILE A 229 11.12 -11.91 -6.83
C ILE A 229 10.81 -10.42 -6.71
N PRO A 230 10.36 -9.74 -7.78
CA PRO A 230 9.94 -8.35 -7.68
C PRO A 230 8.66 -8.23 -6.84
N HIS A 231 8.59 -7.21 -6.02
CA HIS A 231 7.43 -6.91 -5.20
C HIS A 231 6.62 -5.73 -5.76
N VAL A 232 7.30 -4.67 -6.16
CA VAL A 232 6.74 -3.48 -6.79
C VAL A 232 7.23 -3.42 -8.24
N ILE A 233 6.32 -3.12 -9.16
CA ILE A 233 6.61 -3.03 -10.61
C ILE A 233 5.98 -1.76 -11.21
N TRP A 234 6.02 -0.65 -10.48
CA TRP A 234 5.51 0.63 -10.95
C TRP A 234 6.58 1.36 -11.78
N ASP A 235 6.14 2.24 -12.69
CA ASP A 235 7.05 2.96 -13.59
C ASP A 235 8.13 3.78 -12.86
N ASP A 236 7.83 4.29 -11.67
CA ASP A 236 8.71 5.10 -10.83
C ASP A 236 9.46 4.29 -9.74
N SER A 237 9.06 3.04 -9.53
CA SER A 237 9.66 2.15 -8.53
C SER A 237 9.50 0.69 -8.95
N ASP A 238 10.42 0.22 -9.81
CA ASP A 238 10.39 -1.12 -10.37
C ASP A 238 11.52 -2.00 -9.80
N ASP A 239 11.14 -2.96 -8.95
CA ASP A 239 12.07 -3.90 -8.32
C ASP A 239 12.81 -4.77 -9.35
N ARG A 240 12.26 -4.94 -10.56
CA ARG A 240 12.92 -5.72 -11.63
C ARG A 240 14.25 -5.10 -12.05
N ILE A 241 14.40 -3.78 -11.96
CA ILE A 241 15.62 -3.09 -12.37
C ILE A 241 16.84 -3.59 -11.57
N PRO A 242 16.90 -3.46 -10.23
CA PRO A 242 18.03 -3.97 -9.46
C PRO A 242 18.11 -5.50 -9.45
N LEU A 243 16.99 -6.21 -9.48
CA LEU A 243 16.99 -7.67 -9.53
C LEU A 243 17.59 -8.22 -10.83
N MET A 244 17.33 -7.57 -11.97
CA MET A 244 17.94 -7.94 -13.26
C MET A 244 19.46 -7.72 -13.25
N GLN A 245 19.97 -6.68 -12.58
CA GLN A 245 21.41 -6.48 -12.42
C GLN A 245 22.06 -7.65 -11.65
N LEU A 246 21.43 -8.10 -10.58
CA LEU A 246 21.88 -9.29 -9.84
C LEU A 246 21.79 -10.56 -10.70
N TYR A 247 20.68 -10.74 -11.42
CA TYR A 247 20.51 -11.89 -12.30
C TYR A 247 21.58 -11.97 -13.37
N GLU A 248 21.83 -10.89 -14.10
CA GLU A 248 22.86 -10.87 -15.15
C GLU A 248 24.25 -11.25 -14.63
N ARG A 249 24.56 -10.86 -13.40
CA ARG A 249 25.85 -11.19 -12.76
C ARG A 249 25.97 -12.68 -12.39
N TYR A 250 24.88 -13.29 -11.93
CA TYR A 250 24.91 -14.66 -11.36
C TYR A 250 24.22 -15.73 -12.20
N LYS A 251 23.58 -15.41 -13.33
CA LYS A 251 22.86 -16.38 -14.18
C LYS A 251 23.72 -17.57 -14.66
N LYS A 252 25.03 -17.36 -14.83
CA LYS A 252 25.97 -18.42 -15.23
C LYS A 252 26.10 -19.55 -14.22
N SER A 253 25.75 -19.32 -12.96
CA SER A 253 25.71 -20.37 -11.93
C SER A 253 24.66 -21.44 -12.21
N GLY A 254 23.68 -21.16 -13.06
CA GLY A 254 22.55 -22.04 -13.35
C GLY A 254 21.56 -22.20 -12.17
N ARG A 255 21.82 -21.50 -11.04
CA ARG A 255 21.07 -21.63 -9.78
C ARG A 255 20.29 -20.36 -9.42
N VAL A 256 20.35 -19.30 -10.23
CA VAL A 256 19.62 -18.06 -10.03
C VAL A 256 18.54 -17.94 -11.12
N LEU A 257 17.34 -17.58 -10.71
CA LEU A 257 16.25 -17.23 -11.61
C LEU A 257 15.67 -15.89 -11.22
N VAL A 258 15.11 -15.16 -12.16
CA VAL A 258 14.31 -13.96 -11.92
C VAL A 258 12.87 -14.24 -12.33
N ILE A 259 11.94 -13.76 -11.54
CA ILE A 259 10.52 -13.84 -11.85
C ILE A 259 10.15 -12.55 -12.58
N GLU A 260 9.92 -12.67 -13.89
CA GLU A 260 9.60 -11.52 -14.75
C GLU A 260 8.09 -11.23 -14.83
N ASP A 261 7.27 -11.93 -14.05
CA ASP A 261 5.82 -11.81 -14.13
C ASP A 261 5.38 -10.36 -13.84
N GLN A 262 4.60 -9.82 -14.77
CA GLN A 262 3.94 -8.53 -14.63
C GLN A 262 2.81 -8.53 -13.59
N ASN A 263 2.36 -9.71 -13.17
CA ASN A 263 1.35 -9.90 -12.16
C ASN A 263 1.92 -10.52 -10.89
N CYS A 264 2.64 -9.71 -10.11
CA CYS A 264 3.28 -10.13 -8.85
C CYS A 264 2.30 -10.77 -7.85
N SER A 265 1.00 -10.54 -7.98
CA SER A 265 -0.01 -11.13 -7.10
C SER A 265 -0.15 -12.64 -7.24
N LYS A 266 0.26 -13.22 -8.37
CA LYS A 266 0.21 -14.66 -8.61
C LYS A 266 1.33 -15.44 -7.93
N LEU A 267 2.42 -14.78 -7.55
CA LEU A 267 3.66 -15.41 -7.08
C LEU A 267 3.91 -15.25 -5.58
N LYS A 268 3.06 -14.57 -4.90
CA LYS A 268 3.17 -14.31 -3.45
C LYS A 268 2.18 -15.19 -2.66
#